data_84115e3e4c6c5218b98505f8903ad51b
#
_entry.id   84115e3e4c6c5218b98505f8903ad51b
#
_cell.length_a   1.000
_cell.length_b   1.000
_cell.length_c   1.000
_cell.angle_alpha   90.00
_cell.angle_beta   90.00
_cell.angle_gamma   90.00
#
_symmetry.space_group_name_H-M   'P 1'
#
loop_
_entity.id
_entity.type
_entity.pdbx_description
1 polymer ?
#
loop_
_entity_poly.entity_id
_entity_poly.type
_entity_poly.pdbx_seq_one_letter_code
_entity_poly.pdbx_strand_id
1 'polypeptide(L)'
;MTIFEELKARGLIFQTTDEEALVKAFEEGPVSYYTGYDPTADSLHLGHLVAILTSRRLQLAGHKPYALVGGATGLIGDPSFKDAERSLQTKETVEGWVEKIQGQLSRFLDFENGDNKAVMVNNYDWFGSVSFIDFLRDVGKYFTVNYMMSKESVKKRIETGISYTEFAYQIMQGYAFYELNDKYGVTLQIGGSDQWGNMTAGTELLRRKADKSGHVITVPLITDSTGKKFGKSEGNAVWLDATKTTPYEMYQFWLNVMDDDAVRFLKIFTFLSLEEIEEIGKEFDQARHQRLAQKVLAREVVTLVHGKEAYEQAVHITEQLFAGNLKALSARDLKVALNGVPTYEISADENLNIVELLVNAKISPSKRQAREDVQNGAIYINGERVQDLDYTLSDTDKIDNEITVIRRGKKKNFVLTY
;
A
#
# COMPACT_ATOMS: atom_id res chain seq x y z
N MET A 1 -13.95 3.86 -25.98
CA MET A 1 -12.74 4.36 -25.29
C MET A 1 -11.71 3.24 -25.34
N THR A 2 -10.52 3.50 -25.87
CA THR A 2 -9.42 2.54 -25.87
C THR A 2 -8.84 2.42 -24.45
N ILE A 3 -8.08 1.35 -24.16
CA ILE A 3 -7.45 1.20 -22.85
C ILE A 3 -6.49 2.36 -22.56
N PHE A 4 -5.79 2.88 -23.56
CA PHE A 4 -4.88 4.00 -23.39
C PHE A 4 -5.62 5.30 -23.02
N GLU A 5 -6.74 5.57 -23.69
CA GLU A 5 -7.63 6.71 -23.35
C GLU A 5 -8.20 6.56 -21.95
N GLU A 6 -8.60 5.35 -21.54
CA GLU A 6 -9.09 5.10 -20.19
C GLU A 6 -8.00 5.39 -19.13
N LEU A 7 -6.78 4.89 -19.32
CA LEU A 7 -5.67 5.15 -18.42
C LEU A 7 -5.37 6.66 -18.30
N LYS A 8 -5.44 7.40 -19.42
CA LYS A 8 -5.30 8.87 -19.41
C LYS A 8 -6.41 9.56 -18.62
N ALA A 9 -7.68 9.20 -18.89
CA ALA A 9 -8.84 9.78 -18.22
C ALA A 9 -8.86 9.50 -16.69
N ARG A 10 -8.27 8.37 -16.29
CA ARG A 10 -8.08 8.04 -14.87
C ARG A 10 -6.88 8.75 -14.23
N GLY A 11 -6.01 9.42 -15.02
CA GLY A 11 -4.80 10.04 -14.52
C GLY A 11 -3.69 9.04 -14.21
N LEU A 12 -3.67 7.88 -14.87
CA LEU A 12 -2.71 6.79 -14.64
C LEU A 12 -1.51 6.84 -15.59
N ILE A 13 -1.47 7.78 -16.54
CA ILE A 13 -0.32 8.00 -17.42
C ILE A 13 0.34 9.31 -17.01
N PHE A 14 1.56 9.24 -16.50
CA PHE A 14 2.38 10.39 -16.19
C PHE A 14 3.32 10.72 -17.37
N GLN A 15 4.00 9.72 -17.91
CA GLN A 15 4.94 9.88 -19.00
C GLN A 15 5.08 8.59 -19.81
N THR A 16 5.28 8.71 -21.12
CA THR A 16 5.53 7.59 -22.03
C THR A 16 6.74 7.87 -22.90
N THR A 17 7.38 6.83 -23.44
CA THR A 17 8.50 6.99 -24.39
C THR A 17 8.02 7.42 -25.77
N ASP A 18 6.92 6.85 -26.26
CA ASP A 18 6.34 7.13 -27.56
C ASP A 18 4.84 6.79 -27.50
N GLU A 19 4.02 7.83 -27.40
CA GLU A 19 2.56 7.66 -27.27
C GLU A 19 1.93 7.09 -28.52
N GLU A 20 2.33 7.55 -29.71
CA GLU A 20 1.73 7.10 -30.97
C GLU A 20 2.04 5.63 -31.23
N ALA A 21 3.29 5.21 -31.00
CA ALA A 21 3.68 3.81 -31.15
C ALA A 21 2.98 2.91 -30.13
N LEU A 22 2.76 3.37 -28.89
CA LEU A 22 2.02 2.62 -27.87
C LEU A 22 0.56 2.45 -28.22
N VAL A 23 -0.13 3.51 -28.63
CA VAL A 23 -1.54 3.45 -29.07
C VAL A 23 -1.67 2.47 -30.21
N LYS A 24 -0.81 2.59 -31.23
CA LYS A 24 -0.78 1.66 -32.35
C LYS A 24 -0.56 0.21 -31.91
N ALA A 25 0.40 -0.04 -31.01
CA ALA A 25 0.67 -1.38 -30.52
C ALA A 25 -0.54 -1.99 -29.80
N PHE A 26 -1.29 -1.21 -29.02
CA PHE A 26 -2.51 -1.67 -28.36
C PHE A 26 -3.67 -1.95 -29.35
N GLU A 27 -3.74 -1.23 -30.46
CA GLU A 27 -4.73 -1.44 -31.51
C GLU A 27 -4.41 -2.67 -32.39
N GLU A 28 -3.13 -2.97 -32.60
CA GLU A 28 -2.68 -4.10 -33.44
C GLU A 28 -2.85 -5.46 -32.76
N GLY A 29 -2.99 -5.51 -31.43
CA GLY A 29 -3.26 -6.75 -30.71
C GLY A 29 -2.73 -6.80 -29.28
N PRO A 30 -2.70 -8.01 -28.67
CA PRO A 30 -2.21 -8.19 -27.31
C PRO A 30 -0.74 -7.79 -27.14
N VAL A 31 -0.47 -6.88 -26.21
CA VAL A 31 0.89 -6.46 -25.83
C VAL A 31 1.32 -7.25 -24.60
N SER A 32 2.53 -7.82 -24.65
CA SER A 32 3.19 -8.36 -23.46
C SER A 32 3.93 -7.25 -22.74
N TYR A 33 3.63 -7.09 -21.46
CA TYR A 33 4.21 -6.03 -20.61
C TYR A 33 4.63 -6.56 -19.24
N TYR A 34 5.52 -5.83 -18.55
CA TYR A 34 5.89 -6.20 -17.19
C TYR A 34 5.85 -5.02 -16.23
N THR A 35 5.66 -5.36 -14.96
CA THR A 35 5.80 -4.44 -13.83
C THR A 35 6.71 -5.10 -12.80
N GLY A 36 7.70 -4.35 -12.32
CA GLY A 36 8.69 -4.82 -11.36
C GLY A 36 8.37 -4.40 -9.93
N TYR A 37 8.63 -5.29 -8.99
CA TYR A 37 8.42 -5.10 -7.55
C TYR A 37 9.66 -5.59 -6.80
N ASP A 38 10.46 -4.67 -6.27
CA ASP A 38 11.59 -5.02 -5.42
C ASP A 38 11.13 -5.36 -4.01
N PRO A 39 11.58 -6.48 -3.45
CA PRO A 39 11.30 -6.89 -2.09
C PRO A 39 12.10 -6.05 -1.09
N THR A 40 11.61 -4.87 -0.78
CA THR A 40 12.20 -3.94 0.20
C THR A 40 11.59 -4.09 1.59
N ALA A 41 10.56 -4.90 1.72
CA ALA A 41 9.89 -5.34 2.92
C ALA A 41 9.12 -6.64 2.61
N ASP A 42 8.58 -7.26 3.63
CA ASP A 42 7.79 -8.49 3.52
C ASP A 42 6.33 -8.26 3.09
N SER A 43 5.98 -7.06 2.65
CA SER A 43 4.67 -6.71 2.10
C SER A 43 4.77 -5.56 1.11
N LEU A 44 3.84 -5.52 0.17
CA LEU A 44 3.52 -4.36 -0.64
C LEU A 44 2.62 -3.39 0.17
N HIS A 45 2.53 -2.15 -0.28
CA HIS A 45 1.73 -1.09 0.35
C HIS A 45 0.90 -0.32 -0.71
N LEU A 46 0.01 0.58 -0.28
CA LEU A 46 -0.87 1.34 -1.18
C LEU A 46 -0.15 2.07 -2.32
N GLY A 47 1.11 2.47 -2.13
CA GLY A 47 1.89 3.08 -3.20
C GLY A 47 2.14 2.14 -4.39
N HIS A 48 2.29 0.84 -4.14
CA HIS A 48 2.44 -0.17 -5.21
C HIS A 48 1.09 -0.48 -5.89
N LEU A 49 -0.01 -0.29 -5.17
CA LEU A 49 -1.35 -0.64 -5.67
C LEU A 49 -1.68 0.10 -6.98
N VAL A 50 -1.19 1.31 -7.18
CA VAL A 50 -1.39 2.08 -8.42
C VAL A 50 -0.86 1.32 -9.64
N ALA A 51 0.38 0.85 -9.58
CA ALA A 51 1.00 0.09 -10.66
C ALA A 51 0.33 -1.30 -10.82
N ILE A 52 -0.03 -1.95 -9.71
CA ILE A 52 -0.73 -3.24 -9.72
C ILE A 52 -2.09 -3.11 -10.43
N LEU A 53 -2.89 -2.10 -10.06
CA LEU A 53 -4.21 -1.90 -10.65
C LEU A 53 -4.14 -1.43 -12.11
N THR A 54 -3.11 -0.67 -12.48
CA THR A 54 -2.83 -0.32 -13.88
C THR A 54 -2.50 -1.58 -14.67
N SER A 55 -1.66 -2.45 -14.14
CA SER A 55 -1.37 -3.76 -14.73
C SER A 55 -2.65 -4.60 -14.88
N ARG A 56 -3.48 -4.68 -13.84
CA ARG A 56 -4.75 -5.44 -13.92
C ARG A 56 -5.71 -4.89 -15.00
N ARG A 57 -5.80 -3.57 -15.17
CA ARG A 57 -6.63 -2.95 -16.23
C ARG A 57 -6.16 -3.37 -17.62
N LEU A 58 -4.85 -3.36 -17.85
CA LEU A 58 -4.30 -3.84 -19.12
C LEU A 58 -4.56 -5.33 -19.34
N GLN A 59 -4.46 -6.15 -18.29
CA GLN A 59 -4.83 -7.57 -18.37
C GLN A 59 -6.31 -7.74 -18.73
N LEU A 60 -7.21 -6.99 -18.09
CA LEU A 60 -8.65 -7.03 -18.42
C LEU A 60 -8.94 -6.57 -19.85
N ALA A 61 -8.12 -5.71 -20.42
CA ALA A 61 -8.17 -5.27 -21.81
C ALA A 61 -7.56 -6.28 -22.81
N GLY A 62 -7.09 -7.43 -22.35
CA GLY A 62 -6.56 -8.51 -23.21
C GLY A 62 -5.03 -8.54 -23.34
N HIS A 63 -4.29 -7.64 -22.68
CA HIS A 63 -2.83 -7.61 -22.73
C HIS A 63 -2.22 -8.57 -21.67
N LYS A 64 -1.00 -9.04 -21.91
CA LYS A 64 -0.37 -10.11 -21.11
C LYS A 64 0.63 -9.58 -20.09
N PRO A 65 0.35 -9.65 -18.78
CA PRO A 65 1.22 -9.20 -17.74
C PRO A 65 2.32 -10.21 -17.35
N TYR A 66 3.51 -9.70 -17.13
CA TYR A 66 4.59 -10.36 -16.43
C TYR A 66 4.84 -9.62 -15.12
N ALA A 67 4.58 -10.28 -14.00
CA ALA A 67 4.83 -9.74 -12.66
C ALA A 67 6.25 -10.12 -12.24
N LEU A 68 7.18 -9.17 -12.31
CA LEU A 68 8.57 -9.39 -11.94
C LEU A 68 8.80 -9.06 -10.48
N VAL A 69 9.25 -10.03 -9.70
CA VAL A 69 9.76 -9.79 -8.35
C VAL A 69 11.28 -9.73 -8.37
N GLY A 70 11.83 -8.67 -7.79
CA GLY A 70 13.25 -8.35 -7.85
C GLY A 70 14.09 -9.12 -6.84
N GLY A 71 14.17 -10.46 -6.94
CA GLY A 71 15.00 -11.25 -6.03
C GLY A 71 16.49 -10.91 -6.08
N ALA A 72 17.02 -10.52 -7.26
CA ALA A 72 18.39 -10.03 -7.38
C ALA A 72 18.50 -8.53 -7.12
N THR A 73 17.64 -7.73 -7.71
CA THR A 73 17.66 -6.25 -7.53
C THR A 73 17.34 -5.83 -6.11
N GLY A 74 16.52 -6.59 -5.38
CA GLY A 74 16.25 -6.39 -3.96
C GLY A 74 17.47 -6.58 -3.05
N LEU A 75 18.46 -7.38 -3.48
CA LEU A 75 19.74 -7.52 -2.77
C LEU A 75 20.66 -6.30 -2.94
N ILE A 76 20.45 -5.52 -4.01
CA ILE A 76 21.28 -4.36 -4.35
C ILE A 76 20.66 -3.06 -3.80
N GLY A 77 19.35 -2.89 -4.00
CA GLY A 77 18.61 -1.70 -3.58
C GLY A 77 18.62 -0.57 -4.60
N ASP A 78 17.41 -0.16 -4.99
CA ASP A 78 17.20 0.95 -5.91
C ASP A 78 17.52 2.30 -5.26
N PRO A 79 18.48 3.10 -5.81
CA PRO A 79 18.84 4.42 -5.30
C PRO A 79 17.86 5.53 -5.67
N SER A 80 16.89 5.26 -6.55
CA SER A 80 16.01 6.27 -7.14
C SER A 80 15.28 7.09 -6.07
N PHE A 81 15.55 8.41 -6.06
CA PHE A 81 14.94 9.38 -5.14
C PHE A 81 15.11 9.06 -3.65
N LYS A 82 16.26 8.47 -3.29
CA LYS A 82 16.68 8.23 -1.91
C LYS A 82 17.85 9.12 -1.55
N ASP A 83 17.85 9.62 -0.32
CA ASP A 83 18.91 10.51 0.19
C ASP A 83 20.10 9.72 0.75
N ALA A 84 19.91 8.44 1.09
CA ALA A 84 20.91 7.55 1.65
C ALA A 84 20.86 6.16 1.03
N GLU A 85 21.99 5.45 1.11
CA GLU A 85 22.11 4.05 0.69
C GLU A 85 21.20 3.14 1.50
N ARG A 86 20.60 2.16 0.83
CA ARG A 86 19.76 1.17 1.51
C ARG A 86 20.62 0.19 2.30
N SER A 87 20.13 -0.23 3.45
CA SER A 87 20.69 -1.35 4.19
C SER A 87 20.57 -2.62 3.36
N LEU A 88 21.67 -3.29 3.09
CA LEU A 88 21.68 -4.56 2.39
C LEU A 88 21.06 -5.65 3.28
N GLN A 89 20.18 -6.44 2.71
CA GLN A 89 19.54 -7.56 3.38
C GLN A 89 20.25 -8.88 3.03
N THR A 90 20.06 -9.90 3.88
CA THR A 90 20.58 -11.23 3.56
C THR A 90 19.75 -11.85 2.43
N LYS A 91 20.35 -12.81 1.72
CA LYS A 91 19.67 -13.54 0.64
C LYS A 91 18.41 -14.25 1.16
N GLU A 92 18.50 -14.90 2.31
CA GLU A 92 17.38 -15.62 2.94
C GLU A 92 16.23 -14.70 3.28
N THR A 93 16.54 -13.49 3.79
CA THR A 93 15.51 -12.47 4.07
C THR A 93 14.79 -12.03 2.79
N VAL A 94 15.54 -11.75 1.73
CA VAL A 94 14.98 -11.33 0.44
C VAL A 94 14.14 -12.45 -0.19
N GLU A 95 14.62 -13.69 -0.16
CA GLU A 95 13.85 -14.85 -0.65
C GLU A 95 12.50 -15.01 0.07
N GLY A 96 12.49 -14.90 1.40
CA GLY A 96 11.24 -14.93 2.17
C GLY A 96 10.28 -13.78 1.84
N TRP A 97 10.81 -12.60 1.52
CA TRP A 97 9.99 -11.46 1.07
C TRP A 97 9.46 -11.66 -0.35
N VAL A 98 10.26 -12.24 -1.24
CA VAL A 98 9.83 -12.60 -2.61
C VAL A 98 8.59 -13.48 -2.56
N GLU A 99 8.59 -14.55 -1.76
CA GLU A 99 7.45 -15.46 -1.63
C GLU A 99 6.18 -14.73 -1.17
N LYS A 100 6.30 -13.87 -0.16
CA LYS A 100 5.17 -13.09 0.34
C LYS A 100 4.61 -12.12 -0.71
N ILE A 101 5.49 -11.41 -1.44
CA ILE A 101 5.08 -10.47 -2.49
C ILE A 101 4.41 -11.21 -3.65
N GLN A 102 4.94 -12.35 -4.06
CA GLN A 102 4.31 -13.21 -5.08
C GLN A 102 2.90 -13.63 -4.66
N GLY A 103 2.72 -14.06 -3.39
CA GLY A 103 1.42 -14.38 -2.82
C GLY A 103 0.44 -13.20 -2.81
N GLN A 104 0.92 -11.97 -2.60
CA GLN A 104 0.08 -10.78 -2.67
C GLN A 104 -0.30 -10.44 -4.12
N LEU A 105 0.63 -10.46 -5.06
CA LEU A 105 0.38 -10.18 -6.48
C LEU A 105 -0.63 -11.15 -7.10
N SER A 106 -0.63 -12.42 -6.65
CA SER A 106 -1.57 -13.44 -7.10
C SER A 106 -3.03 -13.15 -6.77
N ARG A 107 -3.30 -12.20 -5.85
CA ARG A 107 -4.67 -11.76 -5.54
C ARG A 107 -5.20 -10.70 -6.52
N PHE A 108 -4.32 -9.99 -7.21
CA PHE A 108 -4.70 -8.88 -8.07
C PHE A 108 -4.67 -9.20 -9.55
N LEU A 109 -3.76 -10.09 -9.98
CA LEU A 109 -3.63 -10.52 -11.36
C LEU A 109 -4.15 -11.94 -11.54
N ASP A 110 -4.71 -12.24 -12.71
CA ASP A 110 -5.17 -13.59 -13.04
C ASP A 110 -4.00 -14.40 -13.62
N PHE A 111 -3.55 -15.42 -12.89
CA PHE A 111 -2.48 -16.33 -13.27
C PHE A 111 -2.99 -17.66 -13.83
N GLU A 112 -4.28 -17.89 -13.83
CA GLU A 112 -4.86 -19.20 -14.12
C GLU A 112 -5.60 -19.23 -15.47
N ASN A 113 -6.34 -18.17 -15.80
CA ASN A 113 -7.31 -18.17 -16.88
C ASN A 113 -6.90 -17.32 -18.08
N GLY A 114 -7.26 -17.80 -19.26
CA GLY A 114 -7.12 -17.09 -20.54
C GLY A 114 -5.71 -17.17 -21.14
N ASP A 115 -5.62 -16.76 -22.40
CA ASP A 115 -4.35 -16.73 -23.13
C ASP A 115 -3.41 -15.64 -22.62
N ASN A 116 -3.97 -14.61 -22.00
CA ASN A 116 -3.26 -13.49 -21.40
C ASN A 116 -3.09 -13.63 -19.87
N LYS A 117 -3.18 -14.86 -19.35
CA LYS A 117 -2.86 -15.10 -17.93
C LYS A 117 -1.49 -14.56 -17.57
N ALA A 118 -1.40 -14.01 -16.36
CA ALA A 118 -0.16 -13.44 -15.84
C ALA A 118 0.94 -14.49 -15.69
N VAL A 119 2.17 -14.05 -15.79
CA VAL A 119 3.34 -14.89 -15.53
C VAL A 119 4.16 -14.27 -14.41
N MET A 120 4.41 -15.04 -13.35
CA MET A 120 5.31 -14.64 -12.28
C MET A 120 6.74 -14.90 -12.69
N VAL A 121 7.63 -13.91 -12.56
CA VAL A 121 9.06 -14.04 -12.87
C VAL A 121 9.89 -13.44 -11.73
N ASN A 122 11.06 -14.05 -11.52
CA ASN A 122 12.04 -13.58 -10.54
C ASN A 122 13.34 -13.26 -11.27
N ASN A 123 13.85 -12.05 -11.15
CA ASN A 123 15.07 -11.68 -11.85
C ASN A 123 16.32 -12.40 -11.31
N TYR A 124 16.25 -13.02 -10.14
CA TYR A 124 17.32 -13.88 -9.66
C TYR A 124 17.56 -15.10 -10.56
N ASP A 125 16.54 -15.56 -11.31
CA ASP A 125 16.63 -16.72 -12.19
C ASP A 125 17.69 -16.55 -13.29
N TRP A 126 17.96 -15.33 -13.73
CA TRP A 126 19.04 -15.04 -14.69
C TRP A 126 20.25 -14.40 -14.05
N PHE A 127 20.08 -13.49 -13.07
CA PHE A 127 21.23 -12.89 -12.40
C PHE A 127 22.03 -13.89 -11.56
N GLY A 128 21.39 -14.93 -11.02
CA GLY A 128 22.04 -15.95 -10.23
C GLY A 128 23.03 -16.83 -11.02
N SER A 129 22.93 -16.84 -12.36
CA SER A 129 23.73 -17.67 -13.24
C SER A 129 24.71 -16.90 -14.13
N VAL A 130 24.49 -15.58 -14.36
CA VAL A 130 25.39 -14.77 -15.19
C VAL A 130 26.66 -14.44 -14.42
N SER A 131 27.84 -14.70 -15.02
CA SER A 131 29.10 -14.30 -14.39
C SER A 131 29.29 -12.79 -14.44
N PHE A 132 30.00 -12.23 -13.45
CA PHE A 132 30.32 -10.81 -13.42
C PHE A 132 31.09 -10.35 -14.69
N ILE A 133 32.01 -11.18 -15.18
CA ILE A 133 32.77 -10.87 -16.39
C ILE A 133 31.89 -10.86 -17.63
N ASP A 134 30.99 -11.82 -17.78
CA ASP A 134 30.07 -11.87 -18.90
C ASP A 134 29.09 -10.70 -18.85
N PHE A 135 28.59 -10.35 -17.68
CA PHE A 135 27.72 -9.20 -17.51
C PHE A 135 28.41 -7.88 -17.93
N LEU A 136 29.65 -7.65 -17.50
CA LEU A 136 30.40 -6.46 -17.91
C LEU A 136 30.66 -6.44 -19.42
N ARG A 137 31.06 -7.58 -20.00
CA ARG A 137 31.41 -7.70 -21.43
C ARG A 137 30.17 -7.57 -22.32
N ASP A 138 29.06 -8.23 -21.97
CA ASP A 138 27.93 -8.42 -22.88
C ASP A 138 26.77 -7.47 -22.62
N VAL A 139 26.75 -6.81 -21.46
CA VAL A 139 25.76 -5.83 -21.06
C VAL A 139 26.40 -4.48 -20.76
N GLY A 140 27.40 -4.44 -19.89
CA GLY A 140 28.02 -3.19 -19.42
C GLY A 140 28.56 -2.31 -20.54
N LYS A 141 29.10 -2.90 -21.61
CA LYS A 141 29.63 -2.16 -22.78
C LYS A 141 28.60 -1.28 -23.50
N TYR A 142 27.31 -1.55 -23.33
CA TYR A 142 26.23 -0.74 -23.96
C TYR A 142 25.85 0.49 -23.14
N PHE A 143 26.36 0.61 -21.90
CA PHE A 143 26.11 1.72 -21.01
C PHE A 143 27.37 2.59 -20.85
N THR A 144 27.34 3.80 -21.39
CA THR A 144 28.44 4.74 -21.13
C THR A 144 28.28 5.38 -19.76
N VAL A 145 29.39 5.63 -19.06
CA VAL A 145 29.38 6.30 -17.75
C VAL A 145 28.65 7.65 -17.83
N ASN A 146 28.90 8.44 -18.88
CA ASN A 146 28.23 9.72 -19.09
C ASN A 146 26.69 9.58 -19.16
N TYR A 147 26.19 8.56 -19.87
CA TYR A 147 24.76 8.28 -19.93
C TYR A 147 24.20 7.91 -18.56
N MET A 148 24.89 7.05 -17.82
CA MET A 148 24.46 6.65 -16.48
C MET A 148 24.45 7.83 -15.51
N MET A 149 25.47 8.69 -15.56
CA MET A 149 25.57 9.89 -14.72
C MET A 149 24.55 10.97 -15.10
N SER A 150 24.02 10.96 -16.31
CA SER A 150 22.99 11.91 -16.76
C SER A 150 21.62 11.67 -16.14
N LYS A 151 21.38 10.49 -15.54
CA LYS A 151 20.10 10.15 -14.93
C LYS A 151 19.83 11.01 -13.69
N GLU A 152 18.59 11.48 -13.56
CA GLU A 152 18.17 12.38 -12.47
C GLU A 152 18.39 11.74 -11.08
N SER A 153 18.11 10.45 -10.97
CA SER A 153 18.32 9.66 -9.75
C SER A 153 19.79 9.58 -9.33
N VAL A 154 20.71 9.62 -10.30
CA VAL A 154 22.16 9.58 -10.06
C VAL A 154 22.69 10.99 -9.74
N LYS A 155 22.27 12.01 -10.50
CA LYS A 155 22.73 13.40 -10.30
C LYS A 155 22.57 13.87 -8.87
N LYS A 156 21.42 13.60 -8.25
CA LYS A 156 21.15 13.96 -6.84
C LYS A 156 22.08 13.31 -5.84
N ARG A 157 22.61 12.13 -6.17
CA ARG A 157 23.47 11.36 -5.29
C ARG A 157 24.98 11.60 -5.52
N ILE A 158 25.37 12.20 -6.65
CA ILE A 158 26.79 12.46 -6.95
C ILE A 158 27.43 13.37 -5.88
N GLU A 159 26.71 14.38 -5.41
CA GLU A 159 27.21 15.33 -4.43
C GLU A 159 27.35 14.73 -3.02
N THR A 160 26.47 13.81 -2.66
CA THR A 160 26.44 13.15 -1.34
C THR A 160 27.16 11.81 -1.32
N GLY A 161 27.49 11.28 -2.49
CA GLY A 161 28.10 9.98 -2.70
C GLY A 161 27.08 8.92 -3.11
N ILE A 162 27.46 8.10 -4.10
CA ILE A 162 26.72 6.91 -4.54
C ILE A 162 27.70 5.76 -4.63
N SER A 163 27.37 4.60 -4.03
CA SER A 163 28.22 3.42 -4.16
C SER A 163 28.15 2.85 -5.57
N TYR A 164 29.18 2.11 -5.97
CA TYR A 164 29.16 1.40 -7.26
C TYR A 164 27.98 0.41 -7.33
N THR A 165 27.64 -0.21 -6.22
CA THR A 165 26.49 -1.12 -6.11
C THR A 165 25.18 -0.42 -6.50
N GLU A 166 24.87 0.70 -5.87
CA GLU A 166 23.68 1.49 -6.21
C GLU A 166 23.74 2.08 -7.63
N PHE A 167 24.92 2.54 -8.06
CA PHE A 167 25.12 3.09 -9.40
C PHE A 167 24.85 2.06 -10.50
N ALA A 168 25.21 0.78 -10.25
CA ALA A 168 25.00 -0.32 -11.18
C ALA A 168 23.52 -0.77 -11.27
N TYR A 169 22.66 -0.39 -10.33
CA TYR A 169 21.25 -0.82 -10.28
C TYR A 169 20.52 -0.55 -11.60
N GLN A 170 20.69 0.63 -12.20
CA GLN A 170 20.05 0.99 -13.47
C GLN A 170 20.36 0.02 -14.62
N ILE A 171 21.58 -0.57 -14.63
CA ILE A 171 21.98 -1.56 -15.64
C ILE A 171 21.24 -2.87 -15.38
N MET A 172 21.08 -3.27 -14.11
CA MET A 172 20.36 -4.50 -13.75
C MET A 172 18.89 -4.42 -14.17
N GLN A 173 18.21 -3.31 -13.87
CA GLN A 173 16.81 -3.13 -14.30
C GLN A 173 16.70 -3.08 -15.83
N GLY A 174 17.63 -2.42 -16.52
CA GLY A 174 17.70 -2.43 -17.98
C GLY A 174 17.89 -3.82 -18.56
N TYR A 175 18.77 -4.62 -17.95
CA TYR A 175 19.01 -5.99 -18.36
C TYR A 175 17.79 -6.91 -18.11
N ALA A 176 17.05 -6.69 -17.02
CA ALA A 176 15.80 -7.40 -16.77
C ALA A 176 14.78 -7.19 -17.92
N PHE A 177 14.66 -5.96 -18.45
CA PHE A 177 13.81 -5.70 -19.60
C PHE A 177 14.30 -6.46 -20.85
N TYR A 178 15.61 -6.46 -21.08
CA TYR A 178 16.20 -7.20 -22.20
C TYR A 178 15.90 -8.71 -22.10
N GLU A 179 16.11 -9.33 -20.94
CA GLU A 179 15.83 -10.75 -20.70
C GLU A 179 14.36 -11.10 -20.91
N LEU A 180 13.45 -10.24 -20.42
CA LEU A 180 12.01 -10.44 -20.61
C LEU A 180 11.59 -10.28 -22.08
N ASN A 181 12.20 -9.36 -22.81
CA ASN A 181 11.97 -9.22 -24.25
C ASN A 181 12.49 -10.44 -25.02
N ASP A 182 13.71 -10.89 -24.73
CA ASP A 182 14.36 -11.99 -25.42
C ASP A 182 13.61 -13.31 -25.19
N LYS A 183 13.23 -13.60 -23.95
CA LYS A 183 12.58 -14.85 -23.55
C LYS A 183 11.08 -14.90 -23.83
N TYR A 184 10.38 -13.77 -23.66
CA TYR A 184 8.92 -13.74 -23.62
C TYR A 184 8.29 -12.72 -24.57
N GLY A 185 9.10 -11.99 -25.33
CA GLY A 185 8.58 -10.95 -26.25
C GLY A 185 7.95 -9.75 -25.54
N VAL A 186 8.32 -9.47 -24.30
CA VAL A 186 7.84 -8.30 -23.56
C VAL A 186 8.36 -7.03 -24.21
N THR A 187 7.45 -6.11 -24.59
CA THR A 187 7.79 -4.86 -25.30
C THR A 187 7.45 -3.60 -24.51
N LEU A 188 6.76 -3.72 -23.38
CA LEU A 188 6.34 -2.59 -22.57
C LEU A 188 6.68 -2.81 -21.09
N GLN A 189 7.24 -1.78 -20.45
CA GLN A 189 7.44 -1.71 -18.99
C GLN A 189 6.51 -0.68 -18.38
N ILE A 190 5.92 -1.02 -17.22
CA ILE A 190 5.10 -0.12 -16.40
C ILE A 190 5.75 0.04 -15.04
N GLY A 191 5.84 1.28 -14.56
CA GLY A 191 6.41 1.57 -13.24
C GLY A 191 6.05 2.97 -12.74
N GLY A 192 6.46 3.31 -11.53
CA GLY A 192 6.30 4.66 -10.98
C GLY A 192 7.13 5.71 -11.75
N SER A 193 6.70 6.96 -11.71
CA SER A 193 7.42 8.06 -12.39
C SER A 193 8.83 8.27 -11.85
N ASP A 194 9.12 7.85 -10.65
CA ASP A 194 10.46 7.81 -10.05
C ASP A 194 11.39 6.78 -10.72
N GLN A 195 10.84 5.84 -11.47
CA GLN A 195 11.58 4.77 -12.14
C GLN A 195 11.96 5.11 -13.59
N TRP A 196 11.59 6.27 -14.12
CA TRP A 196 11.82 6.65 -15.51
C TRP A 196 13.27 6.42 -15.99
N GLY A 197 14.24 6.80 -15.18
CA GLY A 197 15.66 6.65 -15.49
C GLY A 197 16.08 5.19 -15.66
N ASN A 198 15.65 4.32 -14.75
CA ASN A 198 15.94 2.89 -14.80
C ASN A 198 15.18 2.20 -15.95
N MET A 199 13.92 2.57 -16.16
CA MET A 199 13.08 2.01 -17.22
C MET A 199 13.62 2.34 -18.62
N THR A 200 14.03 3.58 -18.85
CA THR A 200 14.62 4.01 -20.13
C THR A 200 16.02 3.42 -20.36
N ALA A 201 16.73 2.99 -19.33
CA ALA A 201 17.94 2.20 -19.49
C ALA A 201 17.65 0.87 -20.20
N GLY A 202 16.49 0.26 -19.94
CA GLY A 202 16.03 -0.95 -20.62
C GLY A 202 15.71 -0.74 -22.10
N THR A 203 15.00 0.34 -22.44
CA THR A 203 14.70 0.66 -23.85
C THR A 203 15.98 0.93 -24.64
N GLU A 204 16.96 1.61 -24.01
CA GLU A 204 18.26 1.89 -24.63
C GLU A 204 19.08 0.61 -24.83
N LEU A 205 19.04 -0.34 -23.89
CA LEU A 205 19.71 -1.61 -24.04
C LEU A 205 19.09 -2.44 -25.18
N LEU A 206 17.75 -2.50 -25.26
CA LEU A 206 17.05 -3.17 -26.35
C LEU A 206 17.46 -2.60 -27.71
N ARG A 207 17.49 -1.27 -27.82
CA ARG A 207 17.91 -0.58 -29.05
C ARG A 207 19.36 -0.89 -29.43
N ARG A 208 20.30 -0.78 -28.47
CA ARG A 208 21.73 -0.93 -28.74
C ARG A 208 22.19 -2.36 -28.93
N LYS A 209 21.64 -3.30 -28.14
CA LYS A 209 22.09 -4.69 -28.12
C LYS A 209 21.30 -5.57 -29.07
N ALA A 210 20.00 -5.34 -29.24
CA ALA A 210 19.11 -6.21 -30.00
C ALA A 210 18.50 -5.56 -31.25
N ASP A 211 18.71 -4.28 -31.49
CA ASP A 211 18.06 -3.49 -32.55
C ASP A 211 16.51 -3.61 -32.49
N LYS A 212 15.98 -3.59 -31.26
CA LYS A 212 14.54 -3.69 -30.98
C LYS A 212 14.05 -2.45 -30.26
N SER A 213 12.75 -2.16 -30.44
CA SER A 213 12.05 -1.12 -29.73
C SER A 213 11.39 -1.66 -28.47
N GLY A 214 11.50 -0.92 -27.38
CA GLY A 214 10.76 -1.12 -26.13
C GLY A 214 10.07 0.16 -25.70
N HIS A 215 8.95 0.03 -25.00
CA HIS A 215 8.14 1.15 -24.57
C HIS A 215 8.07 1.21 -23.03
N VAL A 216 7.77 2.40 -22.53
CA VAL A 216 7.61 2.67 -21.10
C VAL A 216 6.34 3.49 -20.89
N ILE A 217 5.56 3.09 -19.89
CA ILE A 217 4.51 3.91 -19.29
C ILE A 217 4.87 4.11 -17.82
N THR A 218 4.94 5.35 -17.37
CA THR A 218 5.03 5.64 -15.94
C THR A 218 3.68 6.08 -15.39
N VAL A 219 3.34 5.52 -14.22
CA VAL A 219 2.21 5.99 -13.42
C VAL A 219 2.66 7.09 -12.46
N PRO A 220 1.78 8.05 -12.10
CA PRO A 220 2.15 9.12 -11.19
C PRO A 220 2.47 8.58 -9.79
N LEU A 221 3.41 9.22 -9.10
CA LEU A 221 3.52 9.09 -7.65
C LEU A 221 2.33 9.81 -7.02
N ILE A 222 1.54 9.09 -6.27
CA ILE A 222 0.33 9.65 -5.68
C ILE A 222 0.69 10.51 -4.46
N THR A 223 0.22 11.74 -4.51
CA THR A 223 0.23 12.69 -3.39
C THR A 223 -1.20 13.05 -3.03
N ASP A 224 -1.43 13.46 -1.79
CA ASP A 224 -2.67 14.10 -1.41
C ASP A 224 -2.73 15.54 -1.95
N SER A 225 -3.86 16.21 -1.78
CA SER A 225 -4.09 17.60 -2.20
C SER A 225 -3.17 18.62 -1.51
N THR A 226 -2.48 18.23 -0.43
CA THR A 226 -1.46 19.04 0.26
C THR A 226 -0.05 18.83 -0.30
N GLY A 227 0.12 17.90 -1.26
CA GLY A 227 1.41 17.53 -1.84
C GLY A 227 2.20 16.49 -1.04
N LYS A 228 1.65 15.94 0.03
CA LYS A 228 2.30 14.87 0.80
C LYS A 228 2.15 13.53 0.09
N LYS A 229 3.18 12.70 0.20
CA LYS A 229 3.16 11.35 -0.37
C LYS A 229 2.03 10.53 0.24
N PHE A 230 1.13 10.05 -0.62
CA PHE A 230 -0.05 9.27 -0.25
C PHE A 230 0.31 7.82 0.17
N GLY A 231 -0.57 7.19 0.95
CA GLY A 231 -0.39 5.81 1.39
C GLY A 231 0.44 5.67 2.66
N LYS A 232 0.59 6.78 3.42
CA LYS A 232 1.18 6.78 4.75
C LYS A 232 0.17 7.30 5.77
N SER A 233 -0.02 6.54 6.86
CA SER A 233 -0.78 6.95 8.03
C SER A 233 0.19 7.24 9.17
N GLU A 234 0.13 8.42 9.78
CA GLU A 234 1.00 8.83 10.90
C GLU A 234 2.51 8.55 10.66
N GLY A 235 2.96 8.67 9.40
CA GLY A 235 4.35 8.40 9.01
C GLY A 235 4.64 6.95 8.61
N ASN A 236 3.72 6.01 8.84
CA ASN A 236 3.84 4.60 8.46
C ASN A 236 3.14 4.30 7.13
N ALA A 237 3.68 3.34 6.37
CA ALA A 237 3.03 2.86 5.16
C ALA A 237 1.72 2.13 5.50
N VAL A 238 0.69 2.29 4.66
CA VAL A 238 -0.51 1.45 4.70
C VAL A 238 -0.23 0.20 3.87
N TRP A 239 -0.08 -0.92 4.57
CA TRP A 239 0.34 -2.19 4.00
C TRP A 239 -0.83 -2.97 3.42
N LEU A 240 -0.56 -3.80 2.40
CA LEU A 240 -1.55 -4.73 1.86
C LEU A 240 -1.67 -6.02 2.68
N ASP A 241 -0.75 -6.26 3.61
CA ASP A 241 -0.80 -7.37 4.56
C ASP A 241 -1.67 -6.99 5.76
N ALA A 242 -2.71 -7.79 6.02
CA ALA A 242 -3.66 -7.58 7.12
C ALA A 242 -3.03 -7.69 8.52
N THR A 243 -1.85 -8.30 8.64
CA THR A 243 -1.12 -8.39 9.91
C THR A 243 -0.35 -7.11 10.24
N LYS A 244 -0.11 -6.24 9.24
CA LYS A 244 0.60 -4.97 9.37
C LYS A 244 -0.34 -3.75 9.38
N THR A 245 -1.34 -3.78 8.53
CA THR A 245 -2.44 -2.83 8.48
C THR A 245 -3.73 -3.63 8.39
N THR A 246 -4.50 -3.65 9.47
CA THR A 246 -5.75 -4.39 9.52
C THR A 246 -6.76 -3.86 8.51
N PRO A 247 -7.73 -4.67 8.05
CA PRO A 247 -8.81 -4.20 7.19
C PRO A 247 -9.57 -3.00 7.77
N TYR A 248 -9.74 -2.96 9.11
CA TYR A 248 -10.36 -1.83 9.80
C TYR A 248 -9.52 -0.55 9.69
N GLU A 249 -8.20 -0.62 9.94
CA GLU A 249 -7.29 0.51 9.79
C GLU A 249 -7.26 1.01 8.34
N MET A 250 -7.23 0.10 7.36
CA MET A 250 -7.30 0.46 5.94
C MET A 250 -8.64 1.12 5.61
N TYR A 251 -9.74 0.61 6.13
CA TYR A 251 -11.07 1.21 5.97
C TYR A 251 -11.12 2.63 6.53
N GLN A 252 -10.62 2.84 7.74
CA GLN A 252 -10.53 4.18 8.36
C GLN A 252 -9.62 5.12 7.57
N PHE A 253 -8.50 4.62 7.03
CA PHE A 253 -7.63 5.41 6.17
C PHE A 253 -8.38 5.98 4.96
N TRP A 254 -9.15 5.15 4.25
CA TRP A 254 -9.92 5.59 3.10
C TRP A 254 -11.09 6.51 3.47
N LEU A 255 -11.76 6.26 4.58
CA LEU A 255 -12.80 7.15 5.08
C LEU A 255 -12.27 8.55 5.42
N ASN A 256 -11.01 8.67 5.81
CA ASN A 256 -10.40 9.95 6.22
C ASN A 256 -9.68 10.68 5.07
N VAL A 257 -9.77 10.19 3.84
CA VAL A 257 -9.27 10.88 2.66
C VAL A 257 -9.94 12.26 2.54
N MET A 258 -9.15 13.27 2.16
CA MET A 258 -9.66 14.63 1.97
C MET A 258 -10.71 14.69 0.86
N ASP A 259 -11.69 15.56 1.00
CA ASP A 259 -12.78 15.69 0.03
C ASP A 259 -12.28 15.99 -1.39
N ASP A 260 -11.24 16.81 -1.51
CA ASP A 260 -10.66 17.20 -2.80
C ASP A 260 -9.92 16.05 -3.50
N ASP A 261 -9.56 15.00 -2.76
CA ASP A 261 -8.87 13.81 -3.28
C ASP A 261 -9.82 12.65 -3.58
N ALA A 262 -10.98 12.59 -2.94
CA ALA A 262 -11.82 11.39 -2.90
C ALA A 262 -12.24 10.92 -4.31
N VAL A 263 -12.75 11.81 -5.15
CA VAL A 263 -13.21 11.47 -6.51
C VAL A 263 -12.01 11.11 -7.41
N ARG A 264 -10.89 11.81 -7.27
CA ARG A 264 -9.65 11.48 -7.99
C ARG A 264 -9.16 10.08 -7.64
N PHE A 265 -9.21 9.70 -6.37
CA PHE A 265 -8.79 8.38 -5.93
C PHE A 265 -9.76 7.27 -6.34
N LEU A 266 -11.05 7.54 -6.51
CA LEU A 266 -11.98 6.59 -7.15
C LEU A 266 -11.48 6.19 -8.55
N LYS A 267 -11.03 7.15 -9.36
CA LYS A 267 -10.51 6.88 -10.71
C LYS A 267 -9.25 5.98 -10.68
N ILE A 268 -8.39 6.18 -9.70
CA ILE A 268 -7.09 5.50 -9.60
C ILE A 268 -7.24 4.10 -8.99
N PHE A 269 -7.94 3.99 -7.87
CA PHE A 269 -7.92 2.81 -7.00
C PHE A 269 -9.13 1.88 -7.13
N THR A 270 -10.12 2.21 -7.99
CA THR A 270 -11.29 1.36 -8.19
C THR A 270 -11.47 0.92 -9.64
N PHE A 271 -12.25 -0.12 -9.86
CA PHE A 271 -12.64 -0.58 -11.20
C PHE A 271 -14.03 -0.05 -11.63
N LEU A 272 -14.60 0.88 -10.89
CA LEU A 272 -15.82 1.58 -11.30
C LEU A 272 -15.61 2.27 -12.66
N SER A 273 -16.64 2.32 -13.48
CA SER A 273 -16.59 3.06 -14.75
C SER A 273 -16.42 4.56 -14.50
N LEU A 274 -15.92 5.28 -15.49
CA LEU A 274 -15.77 6.74 -15.37
C LEU A 274 -17.13 7.43 -15.22
N GLU A 275 -18.18 6.88 -15.83
CA GLU A 275 -19.56 7.32 -15.74
C GLU A 275 -20.09 7.17 -14.29
N GLU A 276 -19.92 5.99 -13.68
CA GLU A 276 -20.28 5.76 -12.27
C GLU A 276 -19.55 6.71 -11.33
N ILE A 277 -18.26 6.94 -11.57
CA ILE A 277 -17.47 7.87 -10.76
C ILE A 277 -17.95 9.32 -10.92
N GLU A 278 -18.36 9.71 -12.14
CA GLU A 278 -18.92 11.04 -12.38
C GLU A 278 -20.26 11.23 -11.64
N GLU A 279 -21.14 10.22 -11.64
CA GLU A 279 -22.39 10.24 -10.90
C GLU A 279 -22.15 10.34 -9.39
N ILE A 280 -21.24 9.50 -8.86
CA ILE A 280 -20.84 9.57 -7.44
C ILE A 280 -20.29 10.96 -7.10
N GLY A 281 -19.48 11.54 -7.97
CA GLY A 281 -18.92 12.88 -7.79
C GLY A 281 -20.00 13.97 -7.73
N LYS A 282 -21.00 13.92 -8.59
CA LYS A 282 -22.14 14.86 -8.61
C LYS A 282 -22.97 14.76 -7.32
N GLU A 283 -23.25 13.54 -6.84
CA GLU A 283 -23.98 13.32 -5.60
C GLU A 283 -23.15 13.76 -4.38
N PHE A 284 -21.85 13.41 -4.37
CA PHE A 284 -20.92 13.81 -3.32
C PHE A 284 -20.84 15.33 -3.17
N ASP A 285 -20.78 16.10 -4.27
CA ASP A 285 -20.69 17.55 -4.24
C ASP A 285 -21.95 18.21 -3.64
N GLN A 286 -23.12 17.57 -3.72
CA GLN A 286 -24.35 18.05 -3.11
C GLN A 286 -24.37 17.88 -1.58
N ALA A 287 -23.65 16.89 -1.06
CA ALA A 287 -23.71 16.54 0.36
C ALA A 287 -22.36 15.98 0.88
N ARG A 288 -21.26 16.73 0.71
CA ARG A 288 -19.89 16.31 1.07
C ARG A 288 -19.76 15.80 2.51
N HIS A 289 -20.55 16.35 3.44
CA HIS A 289 -20.57 15.93 4.84
C HIS A 289 -20.99 14.45 5.04
N GLN A 290 -21.69 13.85 4.09
CA GLN A 290 -22.08 12.43 4.13
C GLN A 290 -20.95 11.50 3.70
N ARG A 291 -19.86 12.06 3.12
CA ARG A 291 -18.64 11.35 2.72
C ARG A 291 -18.89 10.18 1.77
N LEU A 292 -19.83 10.34 0.82
CA LEU A 292 -20.22 9.27 -0.11
C LEU A 292 -19.01 8.75 -0.89
N ALA A 293 -18.21 9.65 -1.48
CA ALA A 293 -17.05 9.24 -2.29
C ALA A 293 -16.02 8.45 -1.48
N GLN A 294 -15.76 8.86 -0.22
CA GLN A 294 -14.84 8.13 0.68
C GLN A 294 -15.40 6.76 1.09
N LYS A 295 -16.71 6.66 1.35
CA LYS A 295 -17.36 5.39 1.69
C LYS A 295 -17.30 4.40 0.51
N VAL A 296 -17.56 4.88 -0.71
CA VAL A 296 -17.42 4.05 -1.91
C VAL A 296 -15.97 3.62 -2.11
N LEU A 297 -15.04 4.56 -1.99
CA LEU A 297 -13.61 4.29 -2.10
C LEU A 297 -13.14 3.23 -1.09
N ALA A 298 -13.54 3.38 0.18
CA ALA A 298 -13.23 2.41 1.23
C ALA A 298 -13.83 1.03 0.92
N ARG A 299 -15.09 0.97 0.45
CA ARG A 299 -15.75 -0.27 0.05
C ARG A 299 -14.97 -0.97 -1.04
N GLU A 300 -14.70 -0.28 -2.14
CA GLU A 300 -14.04 -0.87 -3.30
C GLU A 300 -12.63 -1.36 -2.97
N VAL A 301 -11.82 -0.53 -2.30
CA VAL A 301 -10.43 -0.88 -2.05
C VAL A 301 -10.27 -1.94 -0.96
N VAL A 302 -11.00 -1.83 0.15
CA VAL A 302 -10.91 -2.85 1.23
C VAL A 302 -11.44 -4.20 0.73
N THR A 303 -12.54 -4.20 -0.05
CA THR A 303 -13.05 -5.43 -0.66
C THR A 303 -12.04 -6.05 -1.64
N LEU A 304 -11.37 -5.23 -2.45
CA LEU A 304 -10.37 -5.69 -3.40
C LEU A 304 -9.14 -6.30 -2.69
N VAL A 305 -8.67 -5.69 -1.62
CA VAL A 305 -7.44 -6.10 -0.93
C VAL A 305 -7.68 -7.23 0.07
N HIS A 306 -8.76 -7.17 0.83
CA HIS A 306 -9.01 -8.05 1.98
C HIS A 306 -10.28 -8.91 1.85
N GLY A 307 -11.10 -8.67 0.85
CA GLY A 307 -12.35 -9.40 0.63
C GLY A 307 -13.57 -8.72 1.26
N LYS A 308 -14.75 -9.15 0.81
CA LYS A 308 -16.04 -8.57 1.19
C LYS A 308 -16.33 -8.71 2.69
N GLU A 309 -16.05 -9.87 3.27
CA GLU A 309 -16.30 -10.13 4.69
C GLU A 309 -15.48 -9.19 5.59
N ALA A 310 -14.21 -8.97 5.24
CA ALA A 310 -13.35 -8.06 5.99
C ALA A 310 -13.83 -6.59 5.90
N TYR A 311 -14.34 -6.19 4.75
CA TYR A 311 -14.98 -4.89 4.58
C TYR A 311 -16.24 -4.76 5.44
N GLU A 312 -17.16 -5.73 5.39
CA GLU A 312 -18.40 -5.73 6.17
C GLU A 312 -18.12 -5.70 7.68
N GLN A 313 -17.09 -6.42 8.14
CA GLN A 313 -16.64 -6.36 9.53
C GLN A 313 -16.09 -4.98 9.90
N ALA A 314 -15.28 -4.35 9.05
CA ALA A 314 -14.75 -3.01 9.30
C ALA A 314 -15.88 -1.96 9.39
N VAL A 315 -16.92 -2.06 8.56
CA VAL A 315 -18.13 -1.23 8.63
C VAL A 315 -18.85 -1.46 9.95
N HIS A 316 -19.10 -2.72 10.31
CA HIS A 316 -19.78 -3.08 11.57
C HIS A 316 -19.06 -2.51 12.80
N ILE A 317 -17.74 -2.71 12.89
CA ILE A 317 -16.93 -2.13 13.97
C ILE A 317 -17.09 -0.61 14.02
N THR A 318 -17.01 0.06 12.88
CA THR A 318 -17.11 1.53 12.79
C THR A 318 -18.47 2.02 13.30
N GLU A 319 -19.55 1.38 12.87
CA GLU A 319 -20.92 1.73 13.26
C GLU A 319 -21.16 1.54 14.76
N GLN A 320 -20.72 0.41 15.32
CA GLN A 320 -20.90 0.12 16.75
C GLN A 320 -20.05 1.08 17.63
N LEU A 321 -18.83 1.38 17.23
CA LEU A 321 -18.00 2.37 17.92
C LEU A 321 -18.63 3.77 17.89
N PHE A 322 -19.16 4.16 16.74
CA PHE A 322 -19.82 5.48 16.59
C PHE A 322 -21.11 5.56 17.41
N ALA A 323 -21.89 4.49 17.45
CA ALA A 323 -23.10 4.39 18.28
C ALA A 323 -22.80 4.30 19.78
N GLY A 324 -21.55 4.03 20.18
CA GLY A 324 -21.15 3.81 21.57
C GLY A 324 -21.55 2.44 22.12
N ASN A 325 -21.96 1.51 21.25
CA ASN A 325 -22.43 0.17 21.62
C ASN A 325 -21.27 -0.84 21.60
N LEU A 326 -20.30 -0.66 22.51
CA LEU A 326 -19.09 -1.48 22.53
C LEU A 326 -19.37 -2.94 22.91
N LYS A 327 -20.43 -3.22 23.65
CA LYS A 327 -20.82 -4.59 24.03
C LYS A 327 -21.34 -5.43 22.85
N ALA A 328 -21.63 -4.80 21.70
CA ALA A 328 -21.98 -5.50 20.46
C ALA A 328 -20.75 -5.97 19.66
N LEU A 329 -19.54 -5.59 20.08
CA LEU A 329 -18.29 -5.97 19.46
C LEU A 329 -17.58 -7.07 20.26
N SER A 330 -16.87 -7.94 19.56
CA SER A 330 -16.00 -8.92 20.21
C SER A 330 -14.74 -8.25 20.79
N ALA A 331 -14.11 -8.91 21.76
CA ALA A 331 -12.80 -8.46 22.28
C ALA A 331 -11.76 -8.33 21.16
N ARG A 332 -11.79 -9.23 20.16
CA ARG A 332 -10.93 -9.20 18.99
C ARG A 332 -11.15 -7.91 18.17
N ASP A 333 -12.40 -7.55 17.89
CA ASP A 333 -12.75 -6.35 17.13
C ASP A 333 -12.31 -5.09 17.85
N LEU A 334 -12.52 -5.04 19.16
CA LEU A 334 -12.11 -3.92 20.00
C LEU A 334 -10.59 -3.78 20.10
N LYS A 335 -9.85 -4.88 20.20
CA LYS A 335 -8.38 -4.85 20.17
C LYS A 335 -7.85 -4.30 18.84
N VAL A 336 -8.50 -4.64 17.73
CA VAL A 336 -8.17 -4.09 16.41
C VAL A 336 -8.49 -2.60 16.33
N ALA A 337 -9.68 -2.21 16.74
CA ALA A 337 -10.17 -0.84 16.63
C ALA A 337 -9.48 0.15 17.59
N LEU A 338 -9.01 -0.34 18.73
CA LEU A 338 -8.34 0.42 19.78
C LEU A 338 -6.83 0.14 19.82
N ASN A 339 -6.26 -0.31 18.71
CA ASN A 339 -4.82 -0.51 18.59
C ASN A 339 -4.06 0.80 18.91
N GLY A 340 -3.03 0.70 19.76
CA GLY A 340 -2.27 1.87 20.22
C GLY A 340 -2.90 2.68 21.36
N VAL A 341 -4.11 2.33 21.81
CA VAL A 341 -4.74 2.92 22.98
C VAL A 341 -4.03 2.40 24.26
N PRO A 342 -3.80 3.26 25.29
CA PRO A 342 -3.20 2.83 26.53
C PRO A 342 -3.93 1.65 27.14
N THR A 343 -3.18 0.59 27.45
CA THR A 343 -3.70 -0.66 28.02
C THR A 343 -3.16 -0.85 29.42
N TYR A 344 -4.01 -1.35 30.32
CA TYR A 344 -3.68 -1.69 31.70
C TYR A 344 -4.12 -3.12 32.01
N GLU A 345 -3.19 -3.97 32.46
CA GLU A 345 -3.46 -5.34 32.86
C GLU A 345 -3.91 -5.37 34.32
N ILE A 346 -5.09 -5.93 34.57
CA ILE A 346 -5.67 -6.07 35.92
C ILE A 346 -5.07 -7.30 36.58
N SER A 347 -4.50 -7.12 37.76
CA SER A 347 -4.02 -8.23 38.58
C SER A 347 -5.16 -8.89 39.36
N ALA A 348 -5.02 -10.20 39.67
CA ALA A 348 -6.08 -10.99 40.33
C ALA A 348 -6.55 -10.41 41.69
N ASP A 349 -5.66 -9.71 42.39
CA ASP A 349 -5.94 -9.11 43.72
C ASP A 349 -6.28 -7.61 43.64
N GLU A 350 -6.54 -7.08 42.42
CA GLU A 350 -6.78 -5.66 42.25
C GLU A 350 -8.12 -5.23 42.81
N ASN A 351 -8.14 -4.06 43.46
CA ASN A 351 -9.39 -3.42 43.85
C ASN A 351 -10.09 -2.84 42.62
N LEU A 352 -11.20 -3.43 42.25
CA LEU A 352 -11.99 -3.09 41.07
C LEU A 352 -12.99 -1.92 41.31
N ASN A 353 -12.93 -1.25 42.48
CA ASN A 353 -13.69 0.01 42.67
C ASN A 353 -13.24 1.03 41.65
N ILE A 354 -14.18 1.71 41.02
CA ILE A 354 -13.92 2.62 39.88
C ILE A 354 -12.91 3.73 40.21
N VAL A 355 -12.97 4.31 41.43
CA VAL A 355 -12.08 5.41 41.82
C VAL A 355 -10.64 4.91 41.96
N GLU A 356 -10.46 3.74 42.59
CA GLU A 356 -9.13 3.14 42.74
C GLU A 356 -8.55 2.75 41.39
N LEU A 357 -9.34 2.08 40.57
CA LEU A 357 -8.95 1.59 39.25
C LEU A 357 -8.55 2.71 38.30
N LEU A 358 -9.29 3.84 38.27
CA LEU A 358 -8.93 4.99 37.45
C LEU A 358 -7.56 5.58 37.79
N VAL A 359 -7.15 5.49 39.06
CA VAL A 359 -5.84 5.96 39.50
C VAL A 359 -4.75 4.94 39.18
N ASN A 360 -4.99 3.65 39.49
CA ASN A 360 -4.03 2.57 39.23
C ASN A 360 -3.70 2.45 37.75
N ALA A 361 -4.71 2.50 36.90
CA ALA A 361 -4.56 2.46 35.43
C ALA A 361 -4.06 3.81 34.85
N LYS A 362 -3.74 4.81 35.67
CA LYS A 362 -3.28 6.15 35.24
C LYS A 362 -4.26 6.88 34.31
N ILE A 363 -5.54 6.55 34.40
CA ILE A 363 -6.61 7.22 33.66
C ILE A 363 -6.91 8.58 34.27
N SER A 364 -6.92 8.65 35.61
CA SER A 364 -7.00 9.89 36.37
C SER A 364 -5.75 10.09 37.22
N PRO A 365 -5.24 11.31 37.37
CA PRO A 365 -3.96 11.56 38.06
C PRO A 365 -4.02 11.42 39.58
N SER A 366 -5.23 11.42 40.17
CA SER A 366 -5.44 11.32 41.61
C SER A 366 -6.85 10.83 41.93
N LYS A 367 -7.04 10.30 43.16
CA LYS A 367 -8.38 9.90 43.66
C LYS A 367 -9.37 11.06 43.68
N ARG A 368 -8.92 12.28 43.96
CA ARG A 368 -9.75 13.47 43.92
C ARG A 368 -10.30 13.68 42.48
N GLN A 369 -9.41 13.68 41.50
CA GLN A 369 -9.80 13.85 40.10
C GLN A 369 -10.67 12.69 39.61
N ALA A 370 -10.37 11.44 40.01
CA ALA A 370 -11.17 10.29 39.66
C ALA A 370 -12.64 10.42 40.16
N ARG A 371 -12.82 10.85 41.43
CA ARG A 371 -14.16 11.12 41.99
C ARG A 371 -14.88 12.22 41.20
N GLU A 372 -14.20 13.29 40.91
CA GLU A 372 -14.75 14.40 40.15
C GLU A 372 -15.14 13.96 38.73
N ASP A 373 -14.29 13.19 38.04
CA ASP A 373 -14.56 12.63 36.71
C ASP A 373 -15.80 11.73 36.70
N VAL A 374 -15.95 10.86 37.73
CA VAL A 374 -17.11 9.97 37.87
C VAL A 374 -18.37 10.77 38.16
N GLN A 375 -18.35 11.66 39.16
CA GLN A 375 -19.54 12.48 39.55
C GLN A 375 -20.03 13.37 38.40
N ASN A 376 -19.11 13.95 37.62
CA ASN A 376 -19.45 14.76 36.44
C ASN A 376 -19.88 13.90 35.25
N GLY A 377 -19.89 12.57 35.36
CA GLY A 377 -20.25 11.65 34.30
C GLY A 377 -19.30 11.69 33.10
N ALA A 378 -18.02 11.94 33.38
CA ALA A 378 -16.99 11.91 32.36
C ALA A 378 -16.45 10.49 32.09
N ILE A 379 -16.83 9.50 32.90
CA ILE A 379 -16.39 8.12 32.80
C ILE A 379 -17.48 7.24 32.15
N TYR A 380 -17.04 6.43 31.19
CA TYR A 380 -17.88 5.44 30.52
C TYR A 380 -17.19 4.09 30.53
N ILE A 381 -17.94 3.03 30.83
CA ILE A 381 -17.47 1.65 30.77
C ILE A 381 -18.23 0.96 29.64
N ASN A 382 -17.51 0.43 28.66
CA ASN A 382 -18.06 -0.19 27.46
C ASN A 382 -19.16 0.64 26.76
N GLY A 383 -19.02 1.98 26.80
CA GLY A 383 -19.97 2.92 26.24
C GLY A 383 -21.05 3.41 27.22
N GLU A 384 -21.27 2.74 28.34
CA GLU A 384 -22.26 3.11 29.35
C GLU A 384 -21.67 4.10 30.37
N ARG A 385 -22.43 5.16 30.67
CA ARG A 385 -21.98 6.23 31.56
C ARG A 385 -22.03 5.76 33.02
N VAL A 386 -20.96 5.97 33.77
CA VAL A 386 -20.85 5.65 35.19
C VAL A 386 -20.75 6.94 36.00
N GLN A 387 -21.63 7.11 37.02
CA GLN A 387 -21.65 8.26 37.93
C GLN A 387 -21.65 7.85 39.42
N ASP A 388 -21.70 6.54 39.69
CA ASP A 388 -21.67 5.99 41.03
C ASP A 388 -20.20 5.83 41.48
N LEU A 389 -19.84 6.45 42.59
CA LEU A 389 -18.50 6.36 43.17
C LEU A 389 -18.19 4.97 43.77
N ASP A 390 -19.23 4.25 44.14
CA ASP A 390 -19.12 2.89 44.69
C ASP A 390 -19.18 1.81 43.62
N TYR A 391 -19.27 2.21 42.34
CA TYR A 391 -19.25 1.28 41.23
C TYR A 391 -18.00 0.41 41.26
N THR A 392 -18.21 -0.88 41.18
CA THR A 392 -17.13 -1.88 41.13
C THR A 392 -17.27 -2.71 39.87
N LEU A 393 -16.20 -2.84 39.09
CA LEU A 393 -16.24 -3.68 37.90
C LEU A 393 -16.56 -5.12 38.25
N SER A 394 -17.36 -5.72 37.41
CA SER A 394 -17.81 -7.12 37.53
C SER A 394 -17.56 -7.88 36.23
N ASP A 395 -17.82 -9.19 36.25
CA ASP A 395 -17.69 -10.02 35.06
C ASP A 395 -18.61 -9.58 33.89
N THR A 396 -19.71 -8.85 34.20
CA THR A 396 -20.61 -8.31 33.18
C THR A 396 -20.00 -7.12 32.40
N ASP A 397 -18.92 -6.56 32.92
CA ASP A 397 -18.16 -5.47 32.25
C ASP A 397 -17.03 -5.99 31.37
N LYS A 398 -16.76 -7.29 31.44
CA LYS A 398 -15.77 -7.96 30.62
C LYS A 398 -16.38 -8.38 29.29
N ILE A 399 -15.86 -7.85 28.19
CA ILE A 399 -16.22 -8.30 26.85
C ILE A 399 -15.37 -9.55 26.56
N ASP A 400 -16.03 -10.66 26.23
CA ASP A 400 -15.44 -11.99 26.01
C ASP A 400 -14.53 -12.48 27.15
N ASN A 401 -14.71 -11.99 28.37
CA ASN A 401 -13.85 -12.21 29.53
C ASN A 401 -12.39 -11.75 29.34
N GLU A 402 -12.11 -10.93 28.35
CA GLU A 402 -10.76 -10.53 27.98
C GLU A 402 -10.48 -9.04 28.20
N ILE A 403 -11.45 -8.17 27.93
CA ILE A 403 -11.24 -6.73 27.97
C ILE A 403 -12.43 -5.95 28.51
N THR A 404 -12.13 -4.78 29.07
CA THR A 404 -13.10 -3.71 29.38
C THR A 404 -12.57 -2.40 28.82
N VAL A 405 -13.41 -1.62 28.14
CA VAL A 405 -13.04 -0.33 27.59
C VAL A 405 -13.52 0.78 28.52
N ILE A 406 -12.61 1.61 28.99
CA ILE A 406 -12.91 2.82 29.75
C ILE A 406 -12.71 4.02 28.85
N ARG A 407 -13.72 4.89 28.75
CA ARG A 407 -13.59 6.18 28.08
C ARG A 407 -13.69 7.30 29.10
N ARG A 408 -12.70 8.21 29.06
CA ARG A 408 -12.70 9.46 29.85
C ARG A 408 -12.98 10.65 28.95
N GLY A 409 -14.07 11.35 29.23
CA GLY A 409 -14.53 12.48 28.41
C GLY A 409 -15.01 12.05 27.02
N LYS A 410 -14.79 12.89 26.01
CA LYS A 410 -15.32 12.67 24.66
C LYS A 410 -14.48 11.75 23.79
N LYS A 411 -13.15 11.65 24.04
CA LYS A 411 -12.21 11.05 23.07
C LYS A 411 -11.14 10.11 23.64
N LYS A 412 -10.90 10.11 24.96
CA LYS A 412 -9.78 9.33 25.53
C LYS A 412 -10.27 7.95 25.95
N ASN A 413 -9.86 6.95 25.18
CA ASN A 413 -10.12 5.55 25.49
C ASN A 413 -8.91 4.91 26.18
N PHE A 414 -9.19 3.91 26.99
CA PHE A 414 -8.25 3.06 27.70
C PHE A 414 -8.79 1.63 27.68
N VAL A 415 -7.91 0.66 27.60
CA VAL A 415 -8.29 -0.75 27.56
C VAL A 415 -7.76 -1.42 28.83
N LEU A 416 -8.66 -2.10 29.54
CA LEU A 416 -8.30 -3.01 30.63
C LEU A 416 -8.23 -4.42 30.07
N THR A 417 -7.23 -5.18 30.44
CA THR A 417 -7.07 -6.60 30.09
C THR A 417 -7.06 -7.46 31.34
N TYR A 418 -7.50 -8.73 31.24
CA TYR A 418 -7.62 -9.67 32.35
C TYR A 418 -6.76 -10.91 32.12
#